data_05457dcd2d7bd84c4eed41da620b3442
#
_entry.id   05457dcd2d7bd84c4eed41da620b3442
#
_cell.length_a   1.000
_cell.length_b   1.000
_cell.length_c   1.000
_cell.angle_alpha   90.00
_cell.angle_beta   90.00
_cell.angle_gamma   90.00
#
_symmetry.space_group_name_H-M   'P 1'
#
loop_
_entity.id
_entity.type
_entity.pdbx_description
1 polymer ?
#
loop_
_entity_poly.entity_id
_entity_poly.type
_entity_poly.pdbx_seq_one_letter_code
_entity_poly.pdbx_strand_id
1 'polypeptide(L)'
;MHKLSNESEYRQALREKILEEATSCFNERGIRAVKMDDIASCLSISKRTLYEIFRDKEELVLETAKKRFCDKEKMMDAFMQTKS
;
A
#
# COMPACT_ATOMS: atom_id res chain seq x y z
N MET A 1 25.53 -0.33 -12.10
CA MET A 1 24.33 -0.76 -12.77
C MET A 1 23.21 -1.08 -11.77
N HIS A 2 23.49 -1.90 -10.86
CA HIS A 2 22.46 -2.39 -9.98
C HIS A 2 22.09 -1.46 -8.86
N LYS A 3 22.95 -0.50 -8.54
CA LYS A 3 22.70 0.37 -7.42
C LYS A 3 21.46 1.23 -7.61
N LEU A 4 21.35 1.83 -8.78
CA LEU A 4 20.18 2.66 -9.06
C LEU A 4 18.92 1.83 -9.11
N SER A 5 19.01 0.68 -9.76
CA SER A 5 17.89 -0.23 -9.83
C SER A 5 17.50 -0.71 -8.44
N ASN A 6 18.49 -1.00 -7.62
CA ASN A 6 18.24 -1.49 -6.27
C ASN A 6 17.52 -0.46 -5.42
N GLU A 7 17.92 0.81 -5.53
CA GLU A 7 17.24 1.85 -4.79
C GLU A 7 15.79 1.98 -5.20
N SER A 8 15.55 2.00 -6.48
CA SER A 8 14.22 2.12 -7.01
C SER A 8 13.38 0.91 -6.62
N GLU A 9 13.96 -0.27 -6.74
CA GLU A 9 13.27 -1.50 -6.38
C GLU A 9 12.99 -1.56 -4.89
N TYR A 10 13.93 -1.11 -4.07
CA TYR A 10 13.73 -1.09 -2.63
C TYR A 10 12.58 -0.19 -2.24
N ARG A 11 12.53 0.99 -2.82
CA ARG A 11 11.46 1.93 -2.54
C ARG A 11 10.11 1.36 -2.96
N GLN A 12 10.09 0.75 -4.11
CA GLN A 12 8.87 0.16 -4.62
C GLN A 12 8.41 -1.01 -3.76
N ALA A 13 9.35 -1.85 -3.36
CA ALA A 13 9.05 -2.98 -2.49
C ALA A 13 8.52 -2.49 -1.15
N LEU A 14 9.14 -1.46 -0.61
CA LEU A 14 8.69 -0.90 0.65
C LEU A 14 7.31 -0.28 0.52
N ARG A 15 7.08 0.41 -0.58
CA ARG A 15 5.77 1.01 -0.84
C ARG A 15 4.69 -0.07 -0.87
N GLU A 16 4.97 -1.17 -1.54
CA GLU A 16 4.03 -2.28 -1.60
C GLU A 16 3.76 -2.86 -0.21
N LYS A 17 4.81 -3.01 0.58
CA LYS A 17 4.67 -3.52 1.92
C LYS A 17 3.82 -2.59 2.78
N ILE A 18 4.04 -1.30 2.64
CA ILE A 18 3.26 -0.32 3.38
C ILE A 18 1.80 -0.41 2.99
N LEU A 19 1.53 -0.54 1.70
CA LEU A 19 0.16 -0.66 1.23
C LEU A 19 -0.51 -1.91 1.75
N GLU A 20 0.21 -3.02 1.75
CA GLU A 20 -0.34 -4.27 2.27
C GLU A 20 -0.66 -4.17 3.75
N GLU A 21 0.28 -3.64 4.51
CA GLU A 21 0.09 -3.53 5.95
C GLU A 21 -1.03 -2.55 6.26
N ALA A 22 -1.05 -1.42 5.56
CA ALA A 22 -2.09 -0.43 5.77
C ALA A 22 -3.46 -1.00 5.45
N THR A 23 -3.56 -1.73 4.35
CA THR A 23 -4.81 -2.34 3.96
C THR A 23 -5.30 -3.30 5.05
N SER A 24 -4.39 -4.11 5.56
CA SER A 24 -4.72 -5.05 6.61
C SER A 24 -5.19 -4.33 7.87
N CYS A 25 -4.47 -3.30 8.28
CA CYS A 25 -4.83 -2.55 9.46
C CYS A 25 -6.18 -1.84 9.30
N PHE A 26 -6.40 -1.27 8.13
CA PHE A 26 -7.66 -0.57 7.86
C PHE A 26 -8.83 -1.54 7.88
N ASN A 27 -8.60 -2.74 7.38
CA ASN A 27 -9.66 -3.76 7.40
C ASN A 27 -9.97 -4.25 8.80
N GLU A 28 -8.95 -4.37 9.63
CA GLU A 28 -9.12 -4.89 10.97
C GLU A 28 -9.70 -3.87 11.93
N ARG A 29 -9.17 -2.65 11.87
CA ARG A 29 -9.52 -1.64 12.87
C ARG A 29 -10.38 -0.51 12.33
N GLY A 30 -10.47 -0.40 11.03
CA GLY A 30 -11.11 0.74 10.41
C GLY A 30 -10.13 1.86 10.16
N ILE A 31 -10.43 2.63 9.13
CA ILE A 31 -9.52 3.68 8.68
C ILE A 31 -9.28 4.72 9.76
N ARG A 32 -10.32 5.06 10.52
CA ARG A 32 -10.22 6.12 11.52
C ARG A 32 -9.36 5.72 12.71
N ALA A 33 -9.36 4.45 13.05
CA ALA A 33 -8.64 3.98 14.21
C ALA A 33 -7.15 3.82 13.97
N VAL A 34 -6.73 3.72 12.71
CA VAL A 34 -5.34 3.47 12.37
C VAL A 34 -4.64 4.80 12.10
N LYS A 35 -3.48 4.96 12.71
CA LYS A 35 -2.66 6.16 12.50
C LYS A 35 -1.41 5.81 11.74
N MET A 36 -0.79 6.82 11.14
CA MET A 36 0.48 6.61 10.44
C MET A 36 1.52 6.01 11.36
N ASP A 37 1.53 6.44 12.63
CA ASP A 37 2.43 5.88 13.62
C ASP A 37 2.25 4.37 13.75
N ASP A 38 1.03 3.93 13.77
CA ASP A 38 0.74 2.51 13.92
C ASP A 38 1.33 1.72 12.76
N ILE A 39 1.17 2.23 11.56
CA ILE A 39 1.66 1.54 10.38
C ILE A 39 3.18 1.49 10.38
N ALA A 40 3.82 2.60 10.69
CA ALA A 40 5.28 2.64 10.76
C ALA A 40 5.79 1.66 11.81
N SER A 41 5.11 1.60 12.94
CA SER A 41 5.49 0.72 14.02
C SER A 41 5.37 -0.75 13.61
N CYS A 42 4.28 -1.10 12.96
CA CYS A 42 4.05 -2.46 12.51
C CYS A 42 5.12 -2.91 11.53
N LEU A 43 5.59 -1.99 10.71
CA LEU A 43 6.60 -2.31 9.70
C LEU A 43 8.02 -2.12 10.20
N SER A 44 8.17 -1.65 11.43
CA SER A 44 9.48 -1.37 12.01
C SER A 44 10.27 -0.37 11.18
N ILE A 45 9.58 0.61 10.64
CA ILE A 45 10.22 1.69 9.92
C ILE A 45 9.96 2.99 10.67
N SER A 46 10.76 4.00 10.38
CA SER A 46 10.57 5.29 11.03
C SER A 46 9.42 6.03 10.38
N LYS A 47 8.82 6.92 11.15
CA LYS A 47 7.79 7.79 10.63
C LYS A 47 8.29 8.56 9.42
N ARG A 48 9.52 9.01 9.51
CA ARG A 48 10.11 9.79 8.44
C ARG A 48 10.12 8.99 7.13
N THR A 49 10.51 7.73 7.22
CA THR A 49 10.54 6.87 6.05
C THR A 49 9.14 6.72 5.45
N LEU A 50 8.17 6.52 6.32
CA LEU A 50 6.79 6.38 5.88
C LEU A 50 6.31 7.64 5.17
N TYR A 51 6.60 8.81 5.76
CA TYR A 51 6.16 10.08 5.17
C TYR A 51 6.92 10.43 3.91
N GLU A 52 8.09 9.85 3.71
CA GLU A 52 8.81 10.05 2.46
C GLU A 52 8.11 9.34 1.30
N ILE A 53 7.44 8.27 1.59
CA ILE A 53 6.77 7.48 0.55
C ILE A 53 5.32 7.92 0.38
N PHE A 54 4.62 8.17 1.47
CA PHE A 54 3.24 8.66 1.45
C PHE A 54 3.17 9.96 2.23
N ARG A 55 2.72 11.00 1.56
CA ARG A 55 2.72 12.33 2.14
C ARG A 55 1.92 12.43 3.43
N ASP A 56 0.77 11.78 3.46
CA ASP A 56 -0.08 11.79 4.64
C ASP A 56 -1.00 10.57 4.60
N LYS A 57 -1.82 10.47 5.65
CA LYS A 57 -2.70 9.32 5.76
C LYS A 57 -3.73 9.28 4.64
N GLU A 58 -4.20 10.45 4.22
CA GLU A 58 -5.18 10.51 3.15
C GLU A 58 -4.63 9.91 1.86
N GLU A 59 -3.39 10.24 1.55
CA GLU A 59 -2.76 9.68 0.37
C GLU A 59 -2.63 8.16 0.50
N LEU A 60 -2.24 7.70 1.68
CA LEU A 60 -2.11 6.28 1.93
C LEU A 60 -3.45 5.57 1.77
N VAL A 61 -4.49 6.13 2.33
CA VAL A 61 -5.83 5.56 2.22
C VAL A 61 -6.24 5.50 0.75
N LEU A 62 -5.99 6.57 0.03
CA LEU A 62 -6.35 6.63 -1.37
C LEU A 62 -5.61 5.55 -2.17
N GLU A 63 -4.34 5.36 -1.90
CA GLU A 63 -3.56 4.37 -2.62
C GLU A 63 -3.98 2.95 -2.29
N THR A 64 -4.35 2.69 -1.04
CA THR A 64 -4.87 1.36 -0.69
C THR A 64 -6.20 1.12 -1.39
N ALA A 65 -7.04 2.13 -1.48
CA ALA A 65 -8.31 2.00 -2.18
C ALA A 65 -8.10 1.74 -3.66
N LYS A 66 -7.16 2.44 -4.26
CA LYS A 66 -6.84 2.22 -5.67
C LYS A 66 -6.36 0.80 -5.91
N LYS A 67 -5.51 0.32 -5.04
CA LYS A 67 -4.98 -1.03 -5.20
C LYS A 67 -6.10 -2.06 -5.12
N ARG A 68 -6.98 -1.90 -4.17
CA ARG A 68 -8.11 -2.82 -4.03
C ARG A 68 -9.01 -2.77 -5.24
N PHE A 69 -9.26 -1.59 -5.74
CA PHE A 69 -10.11 -1.41 -6.90
C PHE A 69 -9.50 -2.08 -8.13
N CYS A 70 -8.21 -1.90 -8.32
CA CYS A 70 -7.51 -2.54 -9.43
C CYS A 70 -7.60 -4.05 -9.36
N ASP A 71 -7.41 -4.60 -8.17
CA ASP A 71 -7.50 -6.04 -7.98
C ASP A 71 -8.89 -6.53 -8.32
N LYS A 72 -9.90 -5.78 -7.89
CA LYS A 72 -11.27 -6.15 -8.19
C LYS A 72 -11.54 -6.10 -9.68
N GLU A 73 -11.04 -5.08 -10.34
CA GLU A 73 -11.23 -4.95 -11.79
C GLU A 73 -10.59 -6.12 -12.51
N LYS A 74 -9.41 -6.52 -12.08
CA LYS A 74 -8.73 -7.64 -12.70
C LYS A 74 -9.54 -8.90 -12.55
N MET A 75 -10.09 -9.13 -11.39
CA MET A 75 -10.91 -10.30 -11.17
C MET A 75 -12.16 -10.27 -12.03
N MET A 76 -12.77 -9.13 -12.13
CA MET A 76 -13.96 -9.00 -12.94
C MET A 76 -13.65 -9.19 -14.43
N ASP A 77 -12.54 -8.64 -14.86
CA ASP A 77 -12.12 -8.81 -16.25
C ASP A 77 -11.93 -10.28 -16.57
N ALA A 78 -11.24 -10.99 -15.70
CA ALA A 78 -11.01 -12.41 -15.92
C ALA A 78 -12.34 -13.15 -15.96
N PHE A 79 -13.24 -12.79 -15.09
CA PHE A 79 -14.55 -13.41 -15.03
C PHE A 79 -15.33 -13.13 -16.30
N MET A 80 -15.31 -11.90 -16.73
CA MET A 80 -16.03 -11.51 -17.94
C MET A 80 -15.45 -12.17 -19.17
N GLN A 81 -14.15 -12.26 -19.25
CA GLN A 81 -13.50 -12.94 -20.36
C GLN A 81 -13.92 -14.40 -20.43
N THR A 82 -14.03 -15.02 -19.30
CA THR A 82 -14.48 -16.41 -19.25
C THR A 82 -15.89 -16.52 -19.79
N LYS A 83 -16.68 -15.52 -19.50
CA LYS A 83 -18.06 -15.50 -19.93
C LYS A 83 -18.19 -15.28 -21.42
N SER A 84 -17.35 -14.44 -21.93
CA SER A 84 -17.37 -14.13 -23.36
C SER A 84 -16.91 -15.30 -24.18
#